data_fc815ac22b7c00510770755ff6142a71
#
_entry.id   fc815ac22b7c00510770755ff6142a71
#
_cell.length_a   1.000
_cell.length_b   1.000
_cell.length_c   1.000
_cell.angle_alpha   90.00
_cell.angle_beta   90.00
_cell.angle_gamma   90.00
#
_symmetry.space_group_name_H-M   'P 1'
#
loop_
_entity.id
_entity.type
_entity.pdbx_description
1 polymer ?
#
loop_
_entity_poly.entity_id
_entity_poly.type
_entity_poly.pdbx_seq_one_letter_code
_entity_poly.pdbx_strand_id
1 'polypeptide(L)'
;MRPKISVIVPIYNAELYLEQCIESVLNQTLRDIELLLIDDGSTDNSFLICEKYKKRDNRIQLYTNKNVGQGLERNFGIKKSTGEYIAFLDSDDQYKENMLEKLYQRAIETNADMVSCRIVDMHDGKIIKEHPLNDKILIGCKEIKAVMADMISYEEKDGYSGCIAVWDSIFKRDIIENEGIQFFSERDVYSEDLLFKLMFMTHAKKIAFCTEAVYLYRVNDTSFTHRIDVSVLKRIVNLYNEVCILFEDVLKDYNLKRRIINRTFFTLRFNINKISKTRDAKDFYRILLNDQEIMRVIDLYQPTNLKNIVVYYSLKWKLIRVFEILSKIN
;
A
#
# COMPACT_ATOMS: atom_id res chain seq x y z
N MET A 1 18.36 -1.82 25.77
CA MET A 1 18.38 -2.88 24.72
C MET A 1 17.66 -2.33 23.49
N ARG A 2 18.07 -2.71 22.30
CA ARG A 2 17.40 -2.32 21.05
C ARG A 2 16.03 -3.02 21.00
N PRO A 3 14.92 -2.31 20.72
CA PRO A 3 13.61 -2.94 20.55
C PRO A 3 13.63 -4.00 19.43
N LYS A 4 12.80 -5.03 19.56
CA LYS A 4 12.66 -6.05 18.52
C LYS A 4 11.95 -5.49 17.28
N ILE A 5 10.90 -4.71 17.51
CA ILE A 5 10.10 -4.10 16.43
C ILE A 5 9.83 -2.64 16.75
N SER A 6 10.06 -1.77 15.75
CA SER A 6 9.54 -0.40 15.73
C SER A 6 8.23 -0.39 14.95
N VAL A 7 7.13 0.01 15.59
CA VAL A 7 5.84 0.21 14.94
C VAL A 7 5.69 1.67 14.56
N ILE A 8 5.51 1.98 13.30
CA ILE A 8 5.35 3.33 12.76
C ILE A 8 3.91 3.56 12.37
N VAL A 9 3.28 4.58 12.95
CA VAL A 9 1.87 4.95 12.72
C VAL A 9 1.82 6.39 12.21
N PRO A 10 1.62 6.61 10.90
CA PRO A 10 1.30 7.93 10.36
C PRO A 10 -0.14 8.29 10.73
N ILE A 11 -0.38 9.50 11.21
CA ILE A 11 -1.67 9.93 11.75
C ILE A 11 -2.09 11.24 11.10
N TYR A 12 -3.30 11.27 10.54
CA TYR A 12 -3.93 12.49 10.07
C TYR A 12 -5.45 12.41 10.20
N ASN A 13 -6.03 13.20 11.12
CA ASN A 13 -7.48 13.27 11.37
C ASN A 13 -8.11 11.88 11.60
N ALA A 14 -7.58 11.13 12.57
CA ALA A 14 -7.95 9.75 12.89
C ALA A 14 -8.65 9.61 14.26
N GLU A 15 -9.16 10.69 14.88
CA GLU A 15 -9.67 10.70 16.26
C GLU A 15 -10.67 9.59 16.57
N LEU A 16 -11.47 9.14 15.57
CA LEU A 16 -12.50 8.12 15.76
C LEU A 16 -11.95 6.72 16.05
N TYR A 17 -10.75 6.39 15.55
CA TYR A 17 -10.21 5.03 15.59
C TYR A 17 -8.84 4.94 16.27
N LEU A 18 -8.18 6.07 16.47
CA LEU A 18 -6.79 6.14 16.89
C LEU A 18 -6.56 5.52 18.28
N GLU A 19 -7.47 5.65 19.25
CA GLU A 19 -7.33 4.99 20.57
C GLU A 19 -7.27 3.47 20.41
N GLN A 20 -8.14 2.88 19.58
CA GLN A 20 -8.15 1.43 19.32
C GLN A 20 -6.86 0.98 18.59
N CYS A 21 -6.39 1.76 17.65
CA CYS A 21 -5.12 1.53 16.95
C CYS A 21 -3.96 1.48 17.95
N ILE A 22 -3.78 2.52 18.77
CA ILE A 22 -2.70 2.59 19.78
C ILE A 22 -2.80 1.43 20.78
N GLU A 23 -4.00 1.17 21.31
CA GLU A 23 -4.21 0.08 22.28
C GLU A 23 -3.88 -1.29 21.68
N SER A 24 -4.17 -1.50 20.40
CA SER A 24 -3.84 -2.75 19.71
C SER A 24 -2.33 -3.03 19.69
N VAL A 25 -1.51 -2.00 19.65
CA VAL A 25 -0.04 -2.10 19.71
C VAL A 25 0.44 -2.25 21.17
N LEU A 26 -0.08 -1.46 22.09
CA LEU A 26 0.36 -1.49 23.48
C LEU A 26 0.02 -2.81 24.19
N ASN A 27 -1.07 -3.47 23.76
CA ASN A 27 -1.53 -4.76 24.27
C ASN A 27 -0.93 -5.98 23.57
N GLN A 28 0.00 -5.79 22.62
CA GLN A 28 0.72 -6.91 21.99
C GLN A 28 1.41 -7.80 23.05
N THR A 29 1.41 -9.12 22.83
CA THR A 29 2.15 -10.07 23.68
C THR A 29 3.65 -9.84 23.62
N LEU A 30 4.18 -9.39 22.49
CA LEU A 30 5.55 -8.93 22.36
C LEU A 30 5.71 -7.56 23.03
N ARG A 31 6.38 -7.50 24.19
CA ARG A 31 6.55 -6.26 24.97
C ARG A 31 7.75 -5.40 24.57
N ASP A 32 8.75 -6.00 23.95
CA ASP A 32 9.99 -5.35 23.54
C ASP A 32 9.82 -4.65 22.17
N ILE A 33 9.02 -3.59 22.19
CA ILE A 33 8.67 -2.77 21.03
C ILE A 33 8.84 -1.29 21.35
N GLU A 34 8.97 -0.47 20.32
CA GLU A 34 8.72 0.97 20.39
C GLU A 34 7.58 1.34 19.42
N LEU A 35 6.81 2.36 19.79
CA LEU A 35 5.68 2.87 19.02
C LEU A 35 5.94 4.32 18.64
N LEU A 36 6.10 4.59 17.34
CA LEU A 36 6.31 5.92 16.80
C LEU A 36 4.99 6.44 16.25
N LEU A 37 4.36 7.36 16.96
CA LEU A 37 3.17 8.09 16.55
C LEU A 37 3.62 9.36 15.83
N ILE A 38 3.23 9.52 14.56
CA ILE A 38 3.68 10.66 13.74
C ILE A 38 2.44 11.39 13.24
N ASP A 39 2.12 12.49 13.93
CA ASP A 39 1.00 13.34 13.59
C ASP A 39 1.37 14.27 12.41
N ASP A 40 0.70 14.09 11.29
CA ASP A 40 0.88 14.85 10.05
C ASP A 40 0.07 16.15 10.03
N GLY A 41 0.02 16.85 11.18
CA GLY A 41 -0.68 18.12 11.31
C GLY A 41 -2.20 17.96 11.38
N SER A 42 -2.68 17.02 12.19
CA SER A 42 -4.11 16.82 12.42
C SER A 42 -4.82 18.07 12.93
N THR A 43 -6.06 18.25 12.50
CA THR A 43 -6.93 19.38 12.89
C THR A 43 -8.07 18.96 13.84
N ASP A 44 -8.20 17.65 14.08
CA ASP A 44 -9.11 17.04 15.04
C ASP A 44 -8.40 16.75 16.39
N ASN A 45 -8.97 15.89 17.24
CA ASN A 45 -8.38 15.53 18.53
C ASN A 45 -7.26 14.48 18.47
N SER A 46 -6.81 14.05 17.28
CA SER A 46 -5.79 13.00 17.12
C SER A 46 -4.50 13.30 17.90
N PHE A 47 -3.98 14.53 17.79
CA PHE A 47 -2.78 14.91 18.52
C PHE A 47 -2.94 14.83 20.05
N LEU A 48 -4.08 15.27 20.58
CA LEU A 48 -4.39 15.21 22.02
C LEU A 48 -4.48 13.76 22.52
N ILE A 49 -5.04 12.87 21.71
CA ILE A 49 -5.06 11.44 21.99
C ILE A 49 -3.64 10.90 22.09
N CYS A 50 -2.77 11.19 21.12
CA CYS A 50 -1.38 10.77 21.15
C CYS A 50 -0.63 11.27 22.39
N GLU A 51 -0.80 12.55 22.78
CA GLU A 51 -0.18 13.09 23.99
C GLU A 51 -0.64 12.37 25.26
N LYS A 52 -1.93 12.04 25.36
CA LYS A 52 -2.52 11.28 26.48
C LYS A 52 -1.83 9.91 26.63
N TYR A 53 -1.64 9.19 25.52
CA TYR A 53 -1.02 7.86 25.53
C TYR A 53 0.50 7.93 25.77
N LYS A 54 1.20 8.89 25.19
CA LYS A 54 2.64 9.11 25.44
C LYS A 54 2.96 9.33 26.93
N LYS A 55 2.07 10.01 27.67
CA LYS A 55 2.23 10.21 29.13
C LYS A 55 2.04 8.92 29.95
N ARG A 56 1.40 7.90 29.39
CA ARG A 56 1.04 6.64 30.07
C ARG A 56 2.00 5.49 29.78
N ASP A 57 2.66 5.51 28.62
CA ASP A 57 3.53 4.41 28.17
C ASP A 57 4.84 4.96 27.58
N ASN A 58 5.97 4.57 28.19
CA ASN A 58 7.30 5.04 27.82
C ASN A 58 7.82 4.45 26.49
N ARG A 59 7.15 3.43 25.95
CA ARG A 59 7.45 2.87 24.61
C ARG A 59 7.03 3.82 23.48
N ILE A 60 6.18 4.80 23.77
CA ILE A 60 5.66 5.74 22.77
C ILE A 60 6.60 6.91 22.55
N GLN A 61 6.92 7.15 21.30
CA GLN A 61 7.55 8.38 20.83
C GLN A 61 6.51 9.13 19.96
N LEU A 62 6.29 10.41 20.24
CA LEU A 62 5.36 11.26 19.51
C LEU A 62 6.11 12.35 18.78
N TYR A 63 5.82 12.48 17.50
CA TYR A 63 6.34 13.51 16.60
C TYR A 63 5.19 14.22 15.90
N THR A 64 5.42 15.48 15.51
CA THR A 64 4.46 16.28 14.77
C THR A 64 5.15 16.93 13.60
N ASN A 65 4.56 16.82 12.43
CA ASN A 65 5.04 17.42 11.19
C ASN A 65 3.94 18.31 10.56
N LYS A 66 4.29 18.96 9.45
CA LYS A 66 3.32 19.66 8.60
C LYS A 66 2.78 18.68 7.58
N ASN A 67 1.49 18.68 7.30
CA ASN A 67 0.82 17.75 6.38
C ASN A 67 1.61 17.49 5.08
N VAL A 68 2.47 16.46 5.11
CA VAL A 68 3.34 16.05 4.01
C VAL A 68 2.87 14.74 3.35
N GLY A 69 1.98 14.02 4.03
CA GLY A 69 1.39 12.78 3.57
C GLY A 69 2.04 11.51 4.15
N GLN A 70 1.26 10.42 4.14
CA GLN A 70 1.60 9.19 4.87
C GLN A 70 2.92 8.53 4.42
N GLY A 71 3.24 8.53 3.12
CA GLY A 71 4.49 7.95 2.62
C GLY A 71 5.72 8.66 3.19
N LEU A 72 5.69 10.00 3.23
CA LEU A 72 6.78 10.81 3.78
C LEU A 72 6.84 10.72 5.31
N GLU A 73 5.69 10.56 5.99
CA GLU A 73 5.67 10.31 7.44
C GLU A 73 6.23 8.94 7.79
N ARG A 74 5.96 7.90 6.98
CA ARG A 74 6.62 6.61 7.15
C ARG A 74 8.15 6.72 6.98
N ASN A 75 8.65 7.51 6.02
CA ASN A 75 10.07 7.78 5.86
C ASN A 75 10.67 8.50 7.09
N PHE A 76 9.93 9.45 7.65
CA PHE A 76 10.35 10.10 8.90
C PHE A 76 10.43 9.10 10.05
N GLY A 77 9.42 8.22 10.18
CA GLY A 77 9.38 7.16 11.18
C GLY A 77 10.54 6.17 11.03
N ILE A 78 10.87 5.75 9.81
CA ILE A 78 12.03 4.89 9.51
C ILE A 78 13.32 5.52 10.07
N LYS A 79 13.55 6.81 9.82
CA LYS A 79 14.74 7.54 10.30
C LYS A 79 14.80 7.65 11.84
N LYS A 80 13.66 7.58 12.53
CA LYS A 80 13.57 7.67 14.00
C LYS A 80 13.55 6.30 14.66
N SER A 81 13.27 5.25 13.93
CA SER A 81 13.16 3.88 14.43
C SER A 81 14.52 3.33 14.87
N THR A 82 14.51 2.50 15.92
CA THR A 82 15.70 1.85 16.46
C THR A 82 15.58 0.33 16.53
N GLY A 83 14.40 -0.22 16.28
CA GLY A 83 14.11 -1.65 16.32
C GLY A 83 14.89 -2.49 15.31
N GLU A 84 14.96 -3.79 15.55
CA GLU A 84 15.57 -4.75 14.63
C GLU A 84 14.74 -4.88 13.34
N TYR A 85 13.43 -4.91 13.49
CA TYR A 85 12.45 -4.88 12.39
C TYR A 85 11.58 -3.63 12.47
N ILE A 86 11.05 -3.22 11.33
CA ILE A 86 10.06 -2.15 11.21
C ILE A 86 8.72 -2.77 10.81
N ALA A 87 7.65 -2.33 11.47
CA ALA A 87 6.27 -2.58 11.12
C ALA A 87 5.55 -1.26 10.86
N PHE A 88 4.58 -1.27 9.96
CA PHE A 88 3.71 -0.13 9.70
C PHE A 88 2.28 -0.46 10.12
N LEU A 89 1.57 0.53 10.63
CA LEU A 89 0.14 0.39 11.00
C LEU A 89 -0.59 1.66 10.59
N ASP A 90 -1.69 1.51 9.87
CA ASP A 90 -2.54 2.64 9.53
C ASP A 90 -3.40 3.03 10.75
N SER A 91 -3.61 4.33 10.95
CA SER A 91 -4.19 4.88 12.19
C SER A 91 -5.66 4.52 12.44
N ASP A 92 -6.34 3.94 11.46
CA ASP A 92 -7.71 3.43 11.53
C ASP A 92 -7.80 1.90 11.67
N ASP A 93 -6.67 1.17 11.63
CA ASP A 93 -6.59 -0.28 11.69
C ASP A 93 -6.11 -0.80 13.05
N GLN A 94 -5.99 -2.13 13.18
CA GLN A 94 -5.56 -2.78 14.41
C GLN A 94 -4.71 -4.02 14.15
N TYR A 95 -3.83 -4.32 15.09
CA TYR A 95 -3.16 -5.62 15.17
C TYR A 95 -3.95 -6.57 16.08
N LYS A 96 -4.05 -7.86 15.70
CA LYS A 96 -4.47 -8.89 16.64
C LYS A 96 -3.43 -9.05 17.74
N GLU A 97 -3.85 -9.35 18.96
CA GLU A 97 -3.04 -9.31 20.20
C GLU A 97 -1.67 -9.99 20.13
N ASN A 98 -1.50 -11.05 19.35
CA ASN A 98 -0.25 -11.81 19.21
C ASN A 98 0.46 -11.61 17.86
N MET A 99 0.04 -10.65 17.05
CA MET A 99 0.53 -10.49 15.68
C MET A 99 2.03 -10.24 15.63
N LEU A 100 2.53 -9.26 16.38
CA LEU A 100 3.95 -8.90 16.35
C LEU A 100 4.85 -10.01 16.91
N GLU A 101 4.39 -10.73 17.92
CA GLU A 101 5.13 -11.88 18.48
C GLU A 101 5.27 -12.99 17.44
N LYS A 102 4.17 -13.36 16.76
CA LYS A 102 4.18 -14.40 15.73
C LYS A 102 5.04 -14.04 14.54
N LEU A 103 4.97 -12.78 14.08
CA LEU A 103 5.82 -12.29 13.00
C LEU A 103 7.30 -12.33 13.39
N TYR A 104 7.65 -11.83 14.59
CA TYR A 104 9.03 -11.84 15.07
C TYR A 104 9.57 -13.25 15.28
N GLN A 105 8.81 -14.16 15.91
CA GLN A 105 9.17 -15.56 16.06
C GLN A 105 9.46 -16.21 14.70
N ARG A 106 8.56 -16.01 13.73
CA ARG A 106 8.74 -16.53 12.36
C ARG A 106 9.97 -15.95 11.68
N ALA A 107 10.27 -14.66 11.88
CA ALA A 107 11.46 -14.02 11.35
C ALA A 107 12.74 -14.66 11.89
N ILE A 108 12.80 -14.89 13.19
CA ILE A 108 13.99 -15.49 13.85
C ILE A 108 14.15 -16.97 13.46
N GLU A 109 13.06 -17.76 13.51
CA GLU A 109 13.10 -19.20 13.16
C GLU A 109 13.56 -19.45 11.73
N THR A 110 13.14 -18.60 10.81
CA THR A 110 13.46 -18.73 9.38
C THR A 110 14.66 -17.92 8.94
N ASN A 111 15.16 -17.03 9.79
CA ASN A 111 16.12 -15.98 9.43
C ASN A 111 15.63 -15.19 8.20
N ALA A 112 14.36 -14.77 8.23
CA ALA A 112 13.74 -14.04 7.14
C ALA A 112 14.02 -12.53 7.26
N ASP A 113 14.19 -11.88 6.11
CA ASP A 113 14.37 -10.44 5.99
C ASP A 113 13.01 -9.70 6.01
N MET A 114 11.94 -10.38 5.58
CA MET A 114 10.56 -9.91 5.64
C MET A 114 9.62 -11.05 6.04
N VAL A 115 8.63 -10.76 6.87
CA VAL A 115 7.56 -11.71 7.19
C VAL A 115 6.21 -11.03 7.01
N SER A 116 5.33 -11.63 6.21
CA SER A 116 3.97 -11.13 5.98
C SER A 116 2.94 -11.95 6.73
N CYS A 117 1.88 -11.30 7.20
CA CYS A 117 0.77 -11.91 7.94
C CYS A 117 -0.50 -12.07 7.09
N ARG A 118 -1.48 -12.73 7.69
CA ARG A 118 -2.84 -12.83 7.17
C ARG A 118 -3.63 -11.55 7.45
N ILE A 119 -4.54 -11.22 6.54
CA ILE A 119 -5.40 -10.05 6.62
C ILE A 119 -6.83 -10.50 6.86
N VAL A 120 -7.53 -9.74 7.69
CA VAL A 120 -8.95 -9.90 7.98
C VAL A 120 -9.63 -8.55 7.88
N ASP A 121 -10.65 -8.46 7.03
CA ASP A 121 -11.47 -7.26 6.90
C ASP A 121 -12.51 -7.21 8.03
N MET A 122 -12.58 -6.08 8.70
CA MET A 122 -13.55 -5.81 9.78
C MET A 122 -14.45 -4.63 9.42
N HIS A 123 -15.72 -4.75 9.79
CA HIS A 123 -16.69 -3.65 9.76
C HIS A 123 -17.51 -3.70 11.06
N ASP A 124 -17.60 -2.58 11.76
CA ASP A 124 -18.31 -2.47 13.07
C ASP A 124 -17.90 -3.56 14.10
N GLY A 125 -16.59 -3.83 14.18
CA GLY A 125 -16.03 -4.82 15.10
C GLY A 125 -16.31 -6.29 14.73
N LYS A 126 -16.91 -6.55 13.57
CA LYS A 126 -17.18 -7.91 13.06
C LYS A 126 -16.28 -8.23 11.87
N ILE A 127 -15.80 -9.46 11.84
CA ILE A 127 -15.09 -10.00 10.68
C ILE A 127 -16.08 -10.16 9.53
N ILE A 128 -15.79 -9.56 8.38
CA ILE A 128 -16.61 -9.65 7.17
C ILE A 128 -15.93 -10.44 6.06
N LYS A 129 -14.59 -10.53 6.08
CA LYS A 129 -13.83 -11.30 5.11
C LYS A 129 -12.48 -11.71 5.68
N GLU A 130 -12.06 -12.93 5.38
CA GLU A 130 -10.70 -13.39 5.63
C GLU A 130 -9.97 -13.58 4.30
N HIS A 131 -8.72 -13.07 4.22
CA HIS A 131 -7.89 -13.27 3.04
C HIS A 131 -6.99 -14.48 3.26
N PRO A 132 -7.04 -15.49 2.37
CA PRO A 132 -6.22 -16.70 2.53
C PRO A 132 -4.73 -16.34 2.38
N LEU A 133 -3.91 -16.97 3.21
CA LEU A 133 -2.46 -16.89 3.14
C LEU A 133 -1.90 -18.30 3.27
N ASN A 134 -0.97 -18.67 2.39
CA ASN A 134 -0.28 -19.96 2.48
C ASN A 134 1.00 -19.79 3.28
N ASP A 135 1.22 -20.70 4.25
CA ASP A 135 2.49 -20.77 4.98
C ASP A 135 3.59 -21.26 4.03
N LYS A 136 4.49 -20.37 3.69
CA LYS A 136 5.64 -20.67 2.81
C LYS A 136 6.84 -19.80 3.15
N ILE A 137 8.00 -20.22 2.67
CA ILE A 137 9.23 -19.45 2.74
C ILE A 137 9.76 -19.32 1.32
N LEU A 138 10.10 -18.11 0.90
CA LEU A 138 10.76 -17.80 -0.38
C LEU A 138 12.25 -17.67 -0.12
N ILE A 139 13.07 -18.41 -0.85
CA ILE A 139 14.53 -18.41 -0.68
C ILE A 139 15.20 -18.04 -2.00
N GLY A 140 15.98 -16.96 -1.93
CA GLY A 140 16.77 -16.48 -3.06
C GLY A 140 15.98 -15.72 -4.12
N CYS A 141 16.71 -15.07 -4.98
CA CYS A 141 16.21 -14.10 -5.94
C CYS A 141 15.11 -14.65 -6.87
N LYS A 142 15.20 -15.91 -7.31
CA LYS A 142 14.25 -16.49 -8.26
C LYS A 142 12.83 -16.59 -7.72
N GLU A 143 12.66 -17.11 -6.50
CA GLU A 143 11.34 -17.26 -5.88
C GLU A 143 10.76 -15.90 -5.51
N ILE A 144 11.59 -14.99 -4.99
CA ILE A 144 11.17 -13.63 -4.64
C ILE A 144 10.73 -12.86 -5.89
N LYS A 145 11.51 -12.88 -6.97
CA LYS A 145 11.14 -12.23 -8.24
C LYS A 145 9.84 -12.79 -8.82
N ALA A 146 9.53 -14.07 -8.65
CA ALA A 146 8.27 -14.64 -9.10
C ALA A 146 7.07 -14.00 -8.38
N VAL A 147 7.17 -13.82 -7.05
CA VAL A 147 6.12 -13.12 -6.28
C VAL A 147 6.04 -11.64 -6.65
N MET A 148 7.18 -10.95 -6.84
CA MET A 148 7.18 -9.57 -7.34
C MET A 148 6.48 -9.46 -8.69
N ALA A 149 6.71 -10.42 -9.59
CA ALA A 149 6.05 -10.49 -10.89
C ALA A 149 4.53 -10.57 -10.76
N ASP A 150 4.02 -11.39 -9.84
CA ASP A 150 2.59 -11.51 -9.56
C ASP A 150 2.05 -10.20 -8.93
N MET A 151 2.76 -9.58 -8.01
CA MET A 151 2.40 -8.29 -7.43
C MET A 151 2.32 -7.17 -8.48
N ILE A 152 3.27 -7.11 -9.41
CA ILE A 152 3.31 -6.13 -10.49
C ILE A 152 2.18 -6.36 -11.50
N SER A 153 1.91 -7.61 -11.86
CA SER A 153 0.97 -7.94 -12.93
C SER A 153 -0.48 -8.00 -12.49
N TYR A 154 -0.75 -8.24 -11.21
CA TYR A 154 -2.06 -8.45 -10.61
C TYR A 154 -3.01 -9.19 -11.55
N GLU A 155 -2.89 -10.50 -11.62
CA GLU A 155 -3.94 -11.37 -12.12
C GLU A 155 -4.61 -11.99 -10.91
N GLU A 156 -5.90 -11.75 -10.75
CA GLU A 156 -6.74 -12.35 -9.73
C GLU A 156 -6.93 -13.85 -10.06
N LYS A 157 -5.86 -14.62 -9.89
CA LYS A 157 -5.87 -16.08 -10.03
C LYS A 157 -5.52 -16.68 -8.68
N ASP A 158 -6.47 -17.39 -8.14
CA ASP A 158 -6.29 -18.39 -7.07
C ASP A 158 -5.65 -17.89 -5.76
N GLY A 159 -6.29 -16.95 -5.08
CA GLY A 159 -5.98 -16.65 -3.69
C GLY A 159 -4.64 -15.94 -3.54
N TYR A 160 -4.70 -14.77 -2.98
CA TYR A 160 -3.65 -13.96 -2.38
C TYR A 160 -2.19 -14.21 -2.85
N SER A 161 -1.84 -13.66 -3.96
CA SER A 161 -0.44 -13.59 -4.41
C SER A 161 0.26 -12.34 -3.84
N GLY A 162 0.34 -12.24 -2.51
CA GLY A 162 1.02 -11.15 -1.80
C GLY A 162 0.23 -9.84 -1.74
N CYS A 163 -0.04 -9.35 -0.53
CA CYS A 163 -0.59 -8.01 -0.34
C CYS A 163 0.40 -6.96 -0.82
N ILE A 164 -0.07 -5.98 -1.55
CA ILE A 164 0.74 -4.83 -2.00
C ILE A 164 1.01 -3.84 -0.87
N ALA A 165 0.23 -3.89 0.21
CA ALA A 165 0.37 -3.02 1.36
C ALA A 165 1.60 -3.38 2.20
N VAL A 166 2.09 -2.42 2.96
CA VAL A 166 3.26 -2.61 3.84
C VAL A 166 2.86 -2.97 5.26
N TRP A 167 1.64 -2.67 5.66
CA TRP A 167 1.15 -2.87 7.02
C TRP A 167 0.91 -4.35 7.41
N ASP A 168 0.88 -5.26 6.42
CA ASP A 168 0.79 -6.71 6.65
C ASP A 168 2.14 -7.37 6.97
N SER A 169 3.22 -6.61 7.08
CA SER A 169 4.57 -7.17 7.12
C SER A 169 5.47 -6.49 8.14
N ILE A 170 6.47 -7.25 8.62
CA ILE A 170 7.66 -6.68 9.26
C ILE A 170 8.85 -6.76 8.31
N PHE A 171 9.69 -5.75 8.36
CA PHE A 171 10.83 -5.54 7.47
C PHE A 171 12.11 -5.39 8.27
N LYS A 172 13.18 -6.09 7.90
CA LYS A 172 14.47 -5.96 8.55
C LYS A 172 15.04 -4.57 8.32
N ARG A 173 15.22 -3.79 9.41
CA ARG A 173 15.60 -2.37 9.34
C ARG A 173 16.92 -2.15 8.64
N ASP A 174 17.92 -3.00 8.90
CA ASP A 174 19.26 -2.83 8.33
C ASP A 174 19.25 -2.87 6.79
N ILE A 175 18.34 -3.61 6.16
CA ILE A 175 18.18 -3.61 4.69
C ILE A 175 17.64 -2.26 4.22
N ILE A 176 16.62 -1.72 4.89
CA ILE A 176 16.04 -0.42 4.52
C ILE A 176 17.10 0.67 4.59
N GLU A 177 17.90 0.69 5.65
CA GLU A 177 18.94 1.71 5.88
C GLU A 177 20.10 1.57 4.91
N ASN A 178 20.66 0.36 4.76
CA ASN A 178 21.83 0.13 3.92
C ASN A 178 21.57 0.38 2.44
N GLU A 179 20.36 0.06 1.97
CA GLU A 179 19.98 0.22 0.57
C GLU A 179 19.24 1.54 0.30
N GLY A 180 19.03 2.35 1.35
CA GLY A 180 18.38 3.66 1.22
C GLY A 180 16.94 3.60 0.74
N ILE A 181 16.19 2.53 1.10
CA ILE A 181 14.82 2.31 0.66
C ILE A 181 13.89 3.33 1.29
N GLN A 182 13.09 4.02 0.48
CA GLN A 182 12.18 5.07 0.91
C GLN A 182 10.82 4.95 0.20
N PHE A 183 9.77 5.41 0.87
CA PHE A 183 8.48 5.60 0.23
C PHE A 183 8.51 6.80 -0.72
N PHE A 184 7.83 6.68 -1.83
CA PHE A 184 7.40 7.82 -2.62
C PHE A 184 6.25 8.55 -1.90
N SER A 185 5.99 9.80 -2.28
CA SER A 185 4.79 10.48 -1.83
C SER A 185 3.55 9.85 -2.50
N GLU A 186 2.52 9.54 -1.73
CA GLU A 186 1.22 9.09 -2.25
C GLU A 186 0.52 10.18 -3.08
N ARG A 187 1.01 11.43 -3.01
CA ARG A 187 0.54 12.54 -3.86
C ARG A 187 1.12 12.49 -5.26
N ASP A 188 2.27 11.82 -5.43
CA ASP A 188 2.99 11.72 -6.70
C ASP A 188 2.81 10.36 -7.36
N VAL A 189 2.65 9.29 -6.58
CA VAL A 189 2.56 7.91 -7.08
C VAL A 189 1.32 7.21 -6.53
N TYR A 190 0.62 6.48 -7.38
CA TYR A 190 -0.49 5.62 -6.99
C TYR A 190 0.04 4.32 -6.40
N SER A 191 -0.17 4.06 -5.11
CA SER A 191 0.34 2.87 -4.41
C SER A 191 1.85 2.92 -4.13
N GLU A 192 2.25 3.88 -3.30
CA GLU A 192 3.61 4.02 -2.77
C GLU A 192 4.07 2.79 -1.98
N ASP A 193 3.11 2.10 -1.33
CA ASP A 193 3.31 0.85 -0.60
C ASP A 193 3.86 -0.26 -1.50
N LEU A 194 3.27 -0.43 -2.69
CA LEU A 194 3.74 -1.40 -3.66
C LEU A 194 5.20 -1.15 -4.03
N LEU A 195 5.57 0.10 -4.33
CA LEU A 195 6.94 0.43 -4.70
C LEU A 195 7.90 0.16 -3.56
N PHE A 196 7.58 0.59 -2.35
CA PHE A 196 8.41 0.33 -1.16
C PHE A 196 8.63 -1.17 -0.96
N LYS A 197 7.56 -1.96 -0.99
CA LYS A 197 7.62 -3.41 -0.78
C LYS A 197 8.44 -4.10 -1.88
N LEU A 198 8.25 -3.73 -3.14
CA LEU A 198 9.04 -4.25 -4.25
C LEU A 198 10.52 -3.87 -4.13
N MET A 199 10.85 -2.62 -3.81
CA MET A 199 12.25 -2.20 -3.58
C MET A 199 12.88 -3.00 -2.46
N PHE A 200 12.18 -3.22 -1.34
CA PHE A 200 12.68 -4.07 -0.26
C PHE A 200 12.94 -5.50 -0.75
N MET A 201 12.00 -6.08 -1.51
CA MET A 201 12.09 -7.45 -2.01
C MET A 201 13.27 -7.66 -2.97
N THR A 202 13.74 -6.64 -3.68
CA THR A 202 14.93 -6.76 -4.55
C THR A 202 16.21 -7.04 -3.75
N HIS A 203 16.26 -6.61 -2.50
CA HIS A 203 17.42 -6.77 -1.61
C HIS A 203 17.26 -7.89 -0.58
N ALA A 204 16.04 -8.40 -0.41
CA ALA A 204 15.75 -9.51 0.50
C ALA A 204 16.31 -10.84 -0.03
N LYS A 205 16.89 -11.64 0.87
CA LYS A 205 17.38 -12.99 0.58
C LYS A 205 16.37 -14.06 0.94
N LYS A 206 15.52 -13.77 1.94
CA LYS A 206 14.52 -14.69 2.43
C LYS A 206 13.26 -13.95 2.90
N ILE A 207 12.11 -14.41 2.45
CA ILE A 207 10.79 -13.89 2.83
C ILE A 207 9.95 -15.05 3.37
N ALA A 208 9.32 -14.86 4.53
CA ALA A 208 8.43 -15.86 5.11
C ALA A 208 6.99 -15.33 5.21
N PHE A 209 6.05 -16.25 5.27
CA PHE A 209 4.65 -15.97 5.52
C PHE A 209 4.24 -16.61 6.83
N CYS A 210 3.36 -15.96 7.59
CA CYS A 210 2.90 -16.38 8.90
C CYS A 210 1.36 -16.35 8.97
N THR A 211 0.73 -17.52 8.88
CA THR A 211 -0.74 -17.63 8.88
C THR A 211 -1.36 -17.39 10.26
N GLU A 212 -0.58 -17.50 11.34
CA GLU A 212 -1.04 -17.27 12.71
C GLU A 212 -1.11 -15.79 13.08
N ALA A 213 -0.27 -14.96 12.47
CA ALA A 213 -0.30 -13.51 12.63
C ALA A 213 -1.44 -12.91 11.81
N VAL A 214 -2.17 -11.95 12.39
CA VAL A 214 -3.36 -11.37 11.75
C VAL A 214 -3.38 -9.86 11.88
N TYR A 215 -3.48 -9.19 10.73
CA TYR A 215 -3.80 -7.77 10.62
C TYR A 215 -5.30 -7.59 10.48
N LEU A 216 -5.88 -6.67 11.23
CA LEU A 216 -7.30 -6.37 11.24
C LEU A 216 -7.54 -5.07 10.46
N TYR A 217 -7.89 -5.21 9.19
CA TYR A 217 -8.17 -4.09 8.29
C TYR A 217 -9.60 -3.59 8.48
N ARG A 218 -9.76 -2.29 8.77
CA ARG A 218 -11.07 -1.68 8.95
C ARG A 218 -11.62 -1.19 7.62
N VAL A 219 -12.75 -1.76 7.21
CA VAL A 219 -13.49 -1.27 6.05
C VAL A 219 -14.33 -0.06 6.45
N ASN A 220 -13.97 1.11 5.92
CA ASN A 220 -14.66 2.38 6.17
C ASN A 220 -15.19 2.97 4.87
N ASP A 221 -16.42 3.50 4.88
CA ASP A 221 -16.99 4.21 3.72
C ASP A 221 -16.28 5.55 3.44
N THR A 222 -15.56 6.09 4.44
CA THR A 222 -14.84 7.37 4.39
C THR A 222 -13.35 7.22 4.06
N SER A 223 -12.88 6.01 3.76
CA SER A 223 -11.47 5.72 3.46
C SER A 223 -10.93 6.64 2.36
N PHE A 224 -9.64 7.00 2.48
CA PHE A 224 -8.91 7.80 1.48
C PHE A 224 -9.01 7.22 0.06
N THR A 225 -9.08 5.90 -0.07
CA THR A 225 -9.25 5.19 -1.34
C THR A 225 -10.58 5.48 -2.03
N HIS A 226 -11.57 6.01 -1.32
CA HIS A 226 -12.87 6.39 -1.87
C HIS A 226 -12.92 7.84 -2.38
N ARG A 227 -11.94 8.67 -2.08
CA ARG A 227 -11.90 10.05 -2.58
C ARG A 227 -11.64 10.05 -4.08
N ILE A 228 -12.46 10.81 -4.80
CA ILE A 228 -12.33 10.99 -6.25
C ILE A 228 -11.49 12.23 -6.47
N ASP A 229 -10.30 12.03 -7.04
CA ASP A 229 -9.38 13.11 -7.38
C ASP A 229 -8.87 12.91 -8.81
N VAL A 230 -8.89 13.99 -9.59
CA VAL A 230 -8.43 13.99 -10.99
C VAL A 230 -6.95 13.65 -11.10
N SER A 231 -6.13 14.04 -10.11
CA SER A 231 -4.69 13.77 -10.09
C SER A 231 -4.37 12.26 -10.04
N VAL A 232 -5.33 11.41 -9.65
CA VAL A 232 -5.14 9.96 -9.56
C VAL A 232 -4.63 9.35 -10.87
N LEU A 233 -5.05 9.87 -12.03
CA LEU A 233 -4.62 9.32 -13.31
C LEU A 233 -3.14 9.56 -13.57
N LYS A 234 -2.64 10.75 -13.20
CA LYS A 234 -1.21 11.06 -13.29
C LYS A 234 -0.40 10.17 -12.35
N ARG A 235 -0.87 9.99 -11.13
CA ARG A 235 -0.23 9.09 -10.14
C ARG A 235 -0.16 7.65 -10.63
N ILE A 236 -1.19 7.15 -11.35
CA ILE A 236 -1.18 5.82 -11.96
C ILE A 236 -0.12 5.72 -13.06
N VAL A 237 0.03 6.76 -13.89
CA VAL A 237 1.06 6.79 -14.91
C VAL A 237 2.46 6.90 -14.30
N ASN A 238 2.61 7.68 -13.24
CA ASN A 238 3.87 7.75 -12.51
C ASN A 238 4.25 6.38 -11.92
N LEU A 239 3.31 5.66 -11.29
CA LEU A 239 3.54 4.28 -10.84
C LEU A 239 4.02 3.37 -11.98
N TYR A 240 3.37 3.44 -13.16
CA TYR A 240 3.81 2.68 -14.33
C TYR A 240 5.24 3.01 -14.74
N ASN A 241 5.60 4.29 -14.78
CA ASN A 241 6.94 4.74 -15.14
C ASN A 241 7.98 4.25 -14.13
N GLU A 242 7.72 4.41 -12.82
CA GLU A 242 8.61 3.94 -11.75
C GLU A 242 8.81 2.42 -11.79
N VAL A 243 7.74 1.64 -11.98
CA VAL A 243 7.85 0.18 -12.13
C VAL A 243 8.70 -0.18 -13.36
N CYS A 244 8.55 0.53 -14.49
CA CYS A 244 9.34 0.28 -15.67
C CYS A 244 10.83 0.60 -15.49
N ILE A 245 11.16 1.59 -14.69
CA ILE A 245 12.55 2.03 -14.42
C ILE A 245 13.18 1.13 -13.36
N LEU A 246 12.54 0.99 -12.21
CA LEU A 246 13.12 0.33 -11.03
C LEU A 246 13.18 -1.20 -11.16
N PHE A 247 12.29 -1.80 -11.96
CA PHE A 247 12.12 -3.25 -12.03
C PHE A 247 12.26 -3.79 -13.46
N GLU A 248 13.06 -3.14 -14.31
CA GLU A 248 13.27 -3.53 -15.72
C GLU A 248 13.68 -4.99 -15.85
N ASP A 249 14.58 -5.47 -14.99
CA ASP A 249 15.05 -6.85 -15.00
C ASP A 249 13.94 -7.85 -14.67
N VAL A 250 13.08 -7.53 -13.67
CA VAL A 250 11.92 -8.35 -13.33
C VAL A 250 10.93 -8.39 -14.49
N LEU A 251 10.69 -7.24 -15.14
CA LEU A 251 9.80 -7.17 -16.29
C LEU A 251 10.29 -8.00 -17.49
N LYS A 252 11.60 -8.03 -17.72
CA LYS A 252 12.22 -8.84 -18.78
C LYS A 252 12.17 -10.33 -18.43
N ASP A 253 12.64 -10.70 -17.25
CA ASP A 253 12.76 -12.10 -16.79
C ASP A 253 11.40 -12.84 -16.83
N TYR A 254 10.29 -12.13 -16.56
CA TYR A 254 8.94 -12.71 -16.51
C TYR A 254 8.02 -12.26 -17.65
N ASN A 255 8.58 -11.56 -18.68
CA ASN A 255 7.81 -11.04 -19.81
C ASN A 255 6.55 -10.23 -19.39
N LEU A 256 6.72 -9.35 -18.40
CA LEU A 256 5.60 -8.64 -17.76
C LEU A 256 5.19 -7.35 -18.47
N LYS A 257 5.94 -6.89 -19.48
CA LYS A 257 5.70 -5.60 -20.14
C LYS A 257 4.24 -5.44 -20.57
N ARG A 258 3.65 -6.47 -21.17
CA ARG A 258 2.24 -6.45 -21.56
C ARG A 258 1.30 -6.44 -20.37
N ARG A 259 1.62 -7.18 -19.30
CA ARG A 259 0.77 -7.29 -18.10
C ARG A 259 0.72 -5.97 -17.35
N ILE A 260 1.86 -5.28 -17.16
CA ILE A 260 1.88 -3.97 -16.50
C ILE A 260 1.11 -2.91 -17.30
N ILE A 261 1.19 -2.93 -18.64
CA ILE A 261 0.39 -2.06 -19.50
C ILE A 261 -1.10 -2.36 -19.31
N ASN A 262 -1.49 -3.62 -19.32
CA ASN A 262 -2.87 -4.03 -19.11
C ASN A 262 -3.39 -3.55 -17.74
N ARG A 263 -2.64 -3.82 -16.66
CA ARG A 263 -2.98 -3.37 -15.31
C ARG A 263 -3.16 -1.86 -15.26
N THR A 264 -2.20 -1.11 -15.81
CA THR A 264 -2.25 0.35 -15.83
C THR A 264 -3.49 0.83 -16.57
N PHE A 265 -3.78 0.27 -17.75
CA PHE A 265 -4.99 0.61 -18.50
C PHE A 265 -6.27 0.30 -17.72
N PHE A 266 -6.36 -0.86 -17.07
CA PHE A 266 -7.54 -1.21 -16.26
C PHE A 266 -7.70 -0.28 -15.06
N THR A 267 -6.62 0.07 -14.39
CA THR A 267 -6.65 1.01 -13.26
C THR A 267 -7.06 2.41 -13.73
N LEU A 268 -6.52 2.88 -14.84
CA LEU A 268 -6.93 4.15 -15.47
C LEU A 268 -8.43 4.10 -15.82
N ARG A 269 -8.87 3.07 -16.52
CA ARG A 269 -10.28 2.90 -16.91
C ARG A 269 -11.22 2.89 -15.72
N PHE A 270 -10.87 2.17 -14.63
CA PHE A 270 -11.67 2.12 -13.42
C PHE A 270 -11.84 3.52 -12.80
N ASN A 271 -10.75 4.26 -12.65
CA ASN A 271 -10.79 5.61 -12.10
C ASN A 271 -11.49 6.61 -13.03
N ILE A 272 -11.27 6.53 -14.33
CA ILE A 272 -12.00 7.33 -15.32
C ILE A 272 -13.50 7.09 -15.19
N ASN A 273 -13.94 5.83 -15.08
CA ASN A 273 -15.34 5.49 -14.91
C ASN A 273 -15.92 6.03 -13.59
N LYS A 274 -15.14 6.01 -12.52
CA LYS A 274 -15.53 6.57 -11.21
C LYS A 274 -15.72 8.10 -11.30
N ILE A 275 -14.78 8.81 -11.91
CA ILE A 275 -14.79 10.27 -12.07
C ILE A 275 -15.92 10.70 -13.04
N SER A 276 -16.20 9.92 -14.08
CA SER A 276 -17.23 10.23 -15.06
C SER A 276 -18.64 10.37 -14.49
N LYS A 277 -18.85 9.85 -13.28
CA LYS A 277 -20.13 9.94 -12.55
C LYS A 277 -20.23 11.21 -11.68
N THR A 278 -19.17 12.02 -11.61
CA THR A 278 -19.16 13.28 -10.86
C THR A 278 -19.63 14.47 -11.69
N ARG A 279 -19.92 15.60 -11.03
CA ARG A 279 -20.32 16.86 -11.70
C ARG A 279 -19.20 17.44 -12.56
N ASP A 280 -17.94 17.15 -12.25
CA ASP A 280 -16.74 17.71 -12.90
C ASP A 280 -16.27 16.87 -14.10
N ALA A 281 -17.06 15.90 -14.54
CA ALA A 281 -16.68 14.94 -15.59
C ALA A 281 -16.21 15.62 -16.90
N LYS A 282 -16.82 16.74 -17.32
CA LYS A 282 -16.46 17.42 -18.58
C LYS A 282 -15.06 18.04 -18.55
N ASP A 283 -14.72 18.73 -17.45
CA ASP A 283 -13.41 19.35 -17.30
C ASP A 283 -12.35 18.27 -17.10
N PHE A 284 -12.68 17.20 -16.39
CA PHE A 284 -11.85 16.03 -16.25
C PHE A 284 -11.49 15.40 -17.62
N TYR A 285 -12.47 15.15 -18.51
CA TYR A 285 -12.17 14.59 -19.84
C TYR A 285 -11.27 15.50 -20.66
N ARG A 286 -11.45 16.82 -20.54
CA ARG A 286 -10.59 17.77 -21.23
C ARG A 286 -9.13 17.68 -20.75
N ILE A 287 -8.91 17.54 -19.46
CA ILE A 287 -7.58 17.36 -18.88
C ILE A 287 -6.99 16.03 -19.33
N LEU A 288 -7.73 14.94 -19.15
CA LEU A 288 -7.32 13.58 -19.53
C LEU A 288 -6.86 13.49 -20.99
N LEU A 289 -7.67 13.98 -21.93
CA LEU A 289 -7.41 13.82 -23.35
C LEU A 289 -6.31 14.75 -23.89
N ASN A 290 -5.88 15.72 -23.11
CA ASN A 290 -4.75 16.62 -23.44
C ASN A 290 -3.45 16.23 -22.71
N ASP A 291 -3.49 15.31 -21.73
CA ASP A 291 -2.28 14.83 -21.07
C ASP A 291 -1.55 13.81 -21.96
N GLN A 292 -0.38 14.22 -22.45
CA GLN A 292 0.41 13.44 -23.41
C GLN A 292 0.94 12.13 -22.78
N GLU A 293 1.27 12.13 -21.50
CA GLU A 293 1.81 10.94 -20.84
C GLU A 293 0.73 9.90 -20.59
N ILE A 294 -0.46 10.31 -20.14
CA ILE A 294 -1.60 9.42 -19.99
C ILE A 294 -1.95 8.81 -21.35
N MET A 295 -2.03 9.63 -22.40
CA MET A 295 -2.35 9.15 -23.74
C MET A 295 -1.28 8.21 -24.29
N ARG A 296 0.01 8.46 -24.02
CA ARG A 296 1.11 7.56 -24.38
C ARG A 296 0.92 6.16 -23.76
N VAL A 297 0.57 6.09 -22.48
CA VAL A 297 0.35 4.80 -21.81
C VAL A 297 -0.88 4.10 -22.36
N ILE A 298 -1.96 4.84 -22.64
CA ILE A 298 -3.16 4.30 -23.30
C ILE A 298 -2.81 3.72 -24.67
N ASP A 299 -1.98 4.40 -25.47
CA ASP A 299 -1.57 3.95 -26.80
C ASP A 299 -0.72 2.66 -26.80
N LEU A 300 -0.06 2.34 -25.69
CA LEU A 300 0.65 1.07 -25.50
C LEU A 300 -0.30 -0.12 -25.32
N TYR A 301 -1.55 0.12 -24.92
CA TYR A 301 -2.52 -0.93 -24.64
C TYR A 301 -3.04 -1.56 -25.93
N GLN A 302 -3.11 -2.89 -25.97
CA GLN A 302 -3.67 -3.66 -27.06
C GLN A 302 -4.95 -4.36 -26.58
N PRO A 303 -6.14 -3.83 -26.93
CA PRO A 303 -7.40 -4.38 -26.45
C PRO A 303 -7.68 -5.76 -27.04
N THR A 304 -8.12 -6.71 -26.21
CA THR A 304 -8.36 -8.11 -26.59
C THR A 304 -9.85 -8.51 -26.61
N ASN A 305 -10.73 -7.69 -26.06
CA ASN A 305 -12.17 -7.95 -26.04
C ASN A 305 -12.97 -6.72 -26.48
N LEU A 306 -14.20 -6.95 -26.93
CA LEU A 306 -15.07 -5.91 -27.51
C LEU A 306 -15.27 -4.70 -26.59
N LYS A 307 -15.50 -4.94 -25.29
CA LYS A 307 -15.69 -3.87 -24.29
C LYS A 307 -14.45 -2.97 -24.20
N ASN A 308 -13.26 -3.56 -24.12
CA ASN A 308 -12.01 -2.83 -24.04
C ASN A 308 -11.66 -2.15 -25.37
N ILE A 309 -12.02 -2.74 -26.50
CA ILE A 309 -11.88 -2.13 -27.84
C ILE A 309 -12.66 -0.82 -27.90
N VAL A 310 -13.93 -0.84 -27.50
CA VAL A 310 -14.78 0.36 -27.53
C VAL A 310 -14.23 1.45 -26.61
N VAL A 311 -13.85 1.11 -25.37
CA VAL A 311 -13.27 2.05 -24.41
C VAL A 311 -11.96 2.64 -24.94
N TYR A 312 -11.05 1.79 -25.42
CA TYR A 312 -9.76 2.21 -25.97
C TYR A 312 -9.90 3.21 -27.10
N TYR A 313 -10.70 2.86 -28.13
CA TYR A 313 -10.92 3.76 -29.27
C TYR A 313 -11.71 5.01 -28.91
N SER A 314 -12.62 4.95 -27.93
CA SER A 314 -13.29 6.15 -27.42
C SER A 314 -12.32 7.14 -26.81
N LEU A 315 -11.34 6.67 -26.06
CA LEU A 315 -10.27 7.51 -25.51
C LEU A 315 -9.33 8.00 -26.64
N LYS A 316 -8.86 7.10 -27.49
CA LYS A 316 -7.93 7.41 -28.58
C LYS A 316 -8.47 8.45 -29.56
N TRP A 317 -9.74 8.36 -29.92
CA TRP A 317 -10.39 9.29 -30.84
C TRP A 317 -11.11 10.45 -30.15
N LYS A 318 -10.90 10.59 -28.83
CA LYS A 318 -11.46 11.65 -28.01
C LYS A 318 -13.00 11.74 -28.08
N LEU A 319 -13.67 10.59 -28.19
CA LEU A 319 -15.13 10.47 -28.32
C LEU A 319 -15.79 10.52 -26.94
N ILE A 320 -15.79 11.68 -26.29
CA ILE A 320 -16.29 11.89 -24.92
C ILE A 320 -17.73 11.38 -24.75
N ARG A 321 -18.63 11.64 -25.70
CA ARG A 321 -20.03 11.20 -25.64
C ARG A 321 -20.20 9.68 -25.60
N VAL A 322 -19.35 8.94 -26.32
CA VAL A 322 -19.37 7.46 -26.30
C VAL A 322 -18.92 6.97 -24.92
N PHE A 323 -17.93 7.62 -24.33
CA PHE A 323 -17.45 7.28 -23.02
C PHE A 323 -18.50 7.56 -21.93
N GLU A 324 -19.21 8.68 -21.99
CA GLU A 324 -20.33 9.03 -21.10
C GLU A 324 -21.47 7.99 -21.16
N ILE A 325 -21.76 7.45 -22.33
CA ILE A 325 -22.76 6.39 -22.50
C ILE A 325 -22.27 5.09 -21.87
N LEU A 326 -21.02 4.69 -22.13
CA LEU A 326 -20.44 3.45 -21.61
C LEU A 326 -20.31 3.45 -20.08
N SER A 327 -20.06 4.61 -19.47
CA SER A 327 -19.98 4.76 -18.00
C SER A 327 -21.33 4.57 -17.29
N LYS A 328 -22.44 4.65 -18.04
CA LYS A 328 -23.82 4.46 -17.52
C LYS A 328 -24.31 3.02 -17.64
N ILE A 329 -23.62 2.18 -18.41
CA ILE A 329 -24.05 0.79 -18.74
C ILE A 329 -23.43 -0.24 -17.77
N ASN A 330 -22.65 0.19 -16.77
CA ASN A 330 -22.03 -0.70 -15.77
C ASN A 330 -22.55 -0.47 -14.37
#